data_8cc2fc165f8c8be469d6e9cc83d72de3
#
_entry.id   8cc2fc165f8c8be469d6e9cc83d72de3
#
_cell.length_a   1.000
_cell.length_b   1.000
_cell.length_c   1.000
_cell.angle_alpha   90.00
_cell.angle_beta   90.00
_cell.angle_gamma   90.00
#
_symmetry.space_group_name_H-M   'P 1'
#
loop_
_entity.id
_entity.type
_entity.pdbx_description
1 polymer ?
#
loop_
_entity_poly.entity_id
_entity_poly.type
_entity_poly.pdbx_seq_one_letter_code
_entity_poly.pdbx_strand_id
1 'polypeptide(L)' 'MSKKYAMKNNEELQKIRKWLPRGYAKIIQEKTGKNIASIYQVVCGRTYNDEIYRALLDLAIENKKEIEERQKLISTL' A
#
# COMPACT_ATOMS: atom_id res chain seq x y z
N MET A 1 -5.09 16.86 -16.73
CA MET A 1 -5.39 16.53 -15.33
C MET A 1 -5.17 15.07 -15.02
N SER A 2 -5.89 14.20 -15.70
CA SER A 2 -5.78 12.79 -15.43
C SER A 2 -4.40 12.21 -15.70
N LYS A 3 -3.73 12.69 -16.73
CA LYS A 3 -2.37 12.26 -17.04
C LYS A 3 -1.40 12.54 -15.91
N LYS A 4 -1.45 13.78 -15.43
CA LYS A 4 -0.59 14.23 -14.36
C LYS A 4 -0.83 13.41 -13.09
N TYR A 5 -2.10 13.19 -12.82
CA TYR A 5 -2.50 12.45 -11.64
C TYR A 5 -2.06 10.99 -11.73
N ALA A 6 -2.23 10.40 -12.90
CA ALA A 6 -1.86 9.02 -13.11
C ALA A 6 -0.35 8.80 -12.96
N MET A 7 0.45 9.72 -13.46
CA MET A 7 1.91 9.64 -13.32
C MET A 7 2.34 9.73 -11.87
N LYS A 8 1.74 10.68 -11.16
CA LYS A 8 2.04 10.85 -9.75
C LYS A 8 1.65 9.61 -8.96
N ASN A 9 0.50 9.06 -9.30
CA ASN A 9 0.02 7.84 -8.65
C ASN A 9 0.97 6.67 -8.87
N ASN A 10 1.54 6.56 -10.06
CA ASN A 10 2.46 5.47 -10.36
C ASN A 10 3.71 5.53 -9.48
N GLU A 11 4.27 6.70 -9.31
CA GLU A 11 5.45 6.86 -8.46
C GLU A 11 5.13 6.56 -7.01
N GLU A 12 4.03 7.12 -6.52
CA GLU A 12 3.60 6.89 -5.16
C GLU A 12 3.27 5.41 -4.94
N LEU A 13 2.61 4.83 -5.91
CA LEU A 13 2.19 3.44 -5.83
C LEU A 13 3.39 2.51 -5.74
N GLN A 14 4.46 2.80 -6.47
CA GLN A 14 5.67 2.01 -6.39
C GLN A 14 6.28 2.05 -5.01
N LYS A 15 6.26 3.22 -4.38
CA LYS A 15 6.75 3.36 -3.02
C LYS A 15 5.88 2.59 -2.03
N ILE A 16 4.58 2.68 -2.22
CA ILE A 16 3.65 1.95 -1.36
C ILE A 16 3.88 0.45 -1.49
N ARG A 17 3.96 -0.05 -2.72
CA ARG A 17 4.15 -1.47 -2.97
C ARG A 17 5.40 -2.03 -2.33
N LYS A 18 6.45 -1.22 -2.28
CA LYS A 18 7.70 -1.61 -1.68
C LYS A 18 7.54 -1.98 -0.21
N TRP A 19 6.62 -1.33 0.47
CA TRP A 19 6.46 -1.50 1.91
C TRP A 19 5.21 -2.31 2.30
N LEU A 20 4.50 -2.87 1.32
CA LEU A 20 3.34 -3.69 1.63
C LEU A 20 3.78 -5.05 2.17
N PRO A 21 3.15 -5.53 3.26
CA PRO A 21 3.48 -6.85 3.79
C PRO A 21 2.85 -7.94 2.96
N ARG A 22 3.29 -9.18 3.19
CA ARG A 22 2.65 -10.34 2.57
C ARG A 22 1.20 -10.43 3.05
N GLY A 23 0.32 -10.83 2.14
CA GLY A 23 -1.09 -10.95 2.47
C GLY A 23 -1.79 -9.60 2.57
N TYR A 24 -1.20 -8.56 2.01
CA TYR A 24 -1.77 -7.22 2.10
C TYR A 24 -3.19 -7.17 1.50
N ALA A 25 -3.43 -7.91 0.44
CA ALA A 25 -4.73 -7.85 -0.23
C ALA A 25 -5.85 -8.30 0.70
N LYS A 26 -5.61 -9.36 1.46
CA LYS A 26 -6.59 -9.86 2.40
C LYS A 26 -6.83 -8.86 3.53
N ILE A 27 -5.76 -8.25 4.01
CA ILE A 27 -5.87 -7.22 5.05
C ILE A 27 -6.71 -6.04 4.56
N ILE A 28 -6.43 -5.59 3.34
CA ILE A 28 -7.19 -4.47 2.77
C ILE A 28 -8.63 -4.87 2.54
N GLN A 29 -8.88 -6.10 2.10
CA GLN A 29 -10.23 -6.58 1.91
C GLN A 29 -11.02 -6.53 3.22
N GLU A 30 -10.40 -6.95 4.31
CA GLU A 30 -11.05 -6.93 5.61
C GLU A 30 -11.34 -5.51 6.08
N LYS A 31 -10.43 -4.59 5.78
CA LYS A 31 -10.61 -3.20 6.19
C LYS A 31 -11.64 -2.45 5.37
N THR A 32 -11.68 -2.69 4.08
CA THR A 32 -12.50 -1.89 3.18
C THR A 32 -13.75 -2.60 2.71
N GLY A 33 -13.80 -3.92 2.85
CA GLY A 33 -14.89 -4.71 2.31
C GLY A 33 -14.87 -4.82 0.79
N LYS A 34 -13.78 -4.39 0.15
CA LYS A 34 -13.67 -4.41 -1.30
C LYS A 34 -13.20 -5.78 -1.78
N ASN A 35 -13.52 -6.05 -3.03
CA ASN A 35 -13.15 -7.28 -3.70
C ASN A 35 -11.63 -7.33 -3.93
N ILE A 36 -11.03 -8.50 -3.77
CA ILE A 36 -9.58 -8.66 -3.95
C ILE A 36 -9.15 -8.26 -5.37
N ALA A 37 -9.95 -8.60 -6.37
CA ALA A 37 -9.63 -8.23 -7.75
C ALA A 37 -9.55 -6.71 -7.90
N SER A 38 -10.47 -5.99 -7.26
CA SER A 38 -10.46 -4.53 -7.28
C SER A 38 -9.22 -3.98 -6.60
N ILE A 39 -8.83 -4.60 -5.49
CA ILE A 39 -7.63 -4.19 -4.76
C ILE A 39 -6.39 -4.34 -5.64
N TYR A 40 -6.26 -5.48 -6.31
CA TYR A 40 -5.13 -5.71 -7.21
C TYR A 40 -5.10 -4.72 -8.37
N GLN A 41 -6.26 -4.35 -8.89
CA GLN A 41 -6.30 -3.37 -9.98
C GLN A 41 -5.79 -2.00 -9.53
N VAL A 42 -6.11 -1.62 -8.30
CA VAL A 42 -5.58 -0.37 -7.75
C VAL A 42 -4.08 -0.49 -7.52
N VAL A 43 -3.62 -1.61 -6.99
CA VAL A 43 -2.20 -1.83 -6.74
C VAL A 43 -1.40 -1.80 -8.04
N CYS A 44 -1.97 -2.35 -9.11
CA CYS A 44 -1.32 -2.37 -10.42
C CYS A 44 -1.39 -1.02 -11.14
N GLY A 45 -2.18 -0.08 -10.62
CA GLY A 45 -2.30 1.22 -11.23
C GLY A 45 -3.28 1.28 -12.40
N ARG A 46 -4.08 0.24 -12.58
CA ARG A 46 -5.06 0.20 -13.67
C ARG A 46 -6.29 1.04 -13.37
N THR A 47 -6.70 1.06 -12.11
CA THR A 47 -7.84 1.85 -11.67
C THR A 47 -7.45 2.60 -10.42
N TYR A 48 -8.27 3.54 -10.02
CA TYR A 48 -8.06 4.28 -8.80
C TYR A 48 -9.32 4.19 -7.94
N ASN A 49 -9.11 3.87 -6.66
CA ASN A 49 -10.17 3.91 -5.66
C ASN A 49 -9.58 4.51 -4.41
N ASP A 50 -10.12 5.64 -3.99
CA ASP A 50 -9.55 6.40 -2.88
C ASP A 50 -9.54 5.58 -1.58
N GLU A 51 -10.59 4.87 -1.31
CA GLU A 51 -10.70 4.06 -0.10
C GLU A 51 -9.63 2.97 -0.07
N ILE A 52 -9.47 2.26 -1.18
CA ILE A 52 -8.45 1.23 -1.29
C ILE A 52 -7.06 1.85 -1.21
N TYR A 53 -6.86 2.95 -1.91
CA TYR A 53 -5.57 3.62 -1.95
C TYR A 53 -5.12 4.06 -0.57
N ARG A 54 -6.03 4.67 0.19
CA ARG A 54 -5.73 5.11 1.55
C ARG A 54 -5.40 3.94 2.46
N ALA A 55 -6.14 2.85 2.32
CA ALA A 55 -5.89 1.67 3.13
C ALA A 55 -4.52 1.08 2.80
N LEU A 56 -4.15 1.06 1.53
CA LEU A 56 -2.83 0.60 1.11
C LEU A 56 -1.72 1.49 1.69
N LEU A 57 -1.92 2.78 1.63
CA LEU A 57 -0.95 3.73 2.14
C LEU A 57 -0.75 3.56 3.65
N ASP A 58 -1.85 3.47 4.38
CA ASP A 58 -1.79 3.28 5.83
C ASP A 58 -1.06 2.00 6.18
N LEU A 59 -1.38 0.92 5.48
CA LEU A 59 -0.75 -0.37 5.72
C LEU A 59 0.75 -0.32 5.44
N ALA A 60 1.13 0.33 4.35
CA ALA A 60 2.54 0.47 3.99
C ALA A 60 3.30 1.27 5.04
N ILE A 61 2.70 2.34 5.54
CA ILE A 61 3.33 3.17 6.57
C ILE A 61 3.50 2.37 7.86
N GLU A 62 2.48 1.65 8.26
CA GLU A 62 2.55 0.82 9.46
C GLU A 62 3.63 -0.24 9.34
N ASN A 63 3.69 -0.90 8.18
CA ASN A 63 4.68 -1.96 7.96
C ASN A 63 6.10 -1.40 7.97
N LYS A 64 6.30 -0.25 7.34
CA LYS A 64 7.60 0.40 7.33
C LYS A 64 8.04 0.74 8.76
N LYS A 65 7.14 1.28 9.54
CA LYS A 65 7.41 1.63 10.92
C LYS A 65 7.84 0.42 11.72
N GLU A 66 7.12 -0.67 11.57
CA GLU A 66 7.45 -1.90 12.29
C GLU A 66 8.81 -2.45 11.90
N ILE A 67 9.11 -2.42 10.62
CA ILE A 67 10.40 -2.89 10.13
C ILE A 67 11.54 -2.04 10.68
N GLU A 68 11.37 -0.72 10.66
CA GLU A 68 12.39 0.19 11.16
C GLU A 68 12.60 0.04 12.66
N GLU A 69 11.53 -0.14 13.41
CA GLU A 69 11.62 -0.38 14.85
C GLU A 69 12.35 -1.67 15.14
N ARG A 70 12.02 -2.72 14.39
CA ARG A 70 12.66 -4.01 14.56
C ARG A 70 14.16 -3.94 14.27
N GLN A 71 14.53 -3.24 13.21
CA GLN A 71 15.92 -3.07 12.85
C GLN A 71 16.67 -2.30 13.92
N LYS A 72 16.01 -1.31 14.49
CA LYS A 72 16.58 -0.52 15.56
C LYS A 72 16.86 -1.38 16.80
N LEU A 73 15.91 -2.23 17.15
CA LEU A 73 16.06 -3.13 18.28
C LEU A 73 17.18 -4.14 18.03
N ILE A 74 17.24 -4.67 16.82
CA ILE A 74 18.28 -5.63 16.47
C ILE A 74 19.66 -4.99 16.57
N SER A 75 19.77 -3.74 16.16
CA SER A 75 21.05 -3.05 16.18
C SER A 75 21.57 -2.79 17.60
N THR A 76 20.70 -2.91 18.60
CA THR A 76 21.14 -2.78 20.01
C THR A 76 21.73 -4.08 20.55
N LEU A 77 21.53 -5.16 19.83
CA LEU A 77 22.10 -6.45 20.25
C LEU A 77 23.57 -6.52 19.88
#